data_55ba1fd01b7cdecd8a0743bb9bd83a80
#
_entry.id   55ba1fd01b7cdecd8a0743bb9bd83a80
#
_cell.length_a   1.000
_cell.length_b   1.000
_cell.length_c   1.000
_cell.angle_alpha   90.00
_cell.angle_beta   90.00
_cell.angle_gamma   90.00
#
_symmetry.space_group_name_H-M   'P 1'
#
loop_
_entity.id
_entity.type
_entity.pdbx_description
1 polymer ?
#
loop_
_entity_poly.entity_id
_entity_poly.type
_entity_poly.pdbx_seq_one_letter_code
_entity_poly.pdbx_strand_id
1 'polypeptide(L)'
;MIHVVAERRLGRLAVYGPDGHLWHLADASGEARGAGMRAPYGPGNPIAPGHYRLLGQVEHDPPTAEDGPGAIDVGDLDNTTRRRLIDAGRARVRGDALEIASLTGLAGGLAEYGRTAIVIRGGGTILAHLTPPEDPLAPYQRLTRSDGGLRLHNADLARLLIILKPAFKDETTIVLTVLGEPRRTSLH
;
A
#
# COMPACT_ATOMS: atom_id res chain seq x y z
N MET A 1 -3.11 20.19 -4.28
CA MET A 1 -3.18 18.86 -3.64
C MET A 1 -3.27 17.81 -4.72
N ILE A 2 -2.50 16.74 -4.62
CA ILE A 2 -2.55 15.59 -5.54
C ILE A 2 -3.26 14.45 -4.82
N HIS A 3 -4.13 13.74 -5.54
CA HIS A 3 -4.87 12.61 -5.01
C HIS A 3 -4.42 11.31 -5.68
N VAL A 4 -3.98 10.36 -4.88
CA VAL A 4 -3.69 8.99 -5.27
C VAL A 4 -4.80 8.11 -4.73
N VAL A 5 -5.45 7.33 -5.56
CA VAL A 5 -6.58 6.48 -5.17
C VAL A 5 -6.23 5.03 -5.48
N ALA A 6 -6.14 4.21 -4.44
CA ALA A 6 -5.94 2.77 -4.57
C ALA A 6 -7.27 2.04 -4.38
N GLU A 7 -7.83 1.49 -5.43
CA GLU A 7 -9.04 0.66 -5.38
C GLU A 7 -8.65 -0.82 -5.32
N ARG A 8 -8.69 -1.37 -4.13
CA ARG A 8 -8.19 -2.73 -3.85
C ARG A 8 -9.00 -3.84 -4.51
N ARG A 9 -10.31 -3.65 -4.69
CA ARG A 9 -11.16 -4.65 -5.34
C ARG A 9 -10.87 -4.76 -6.83
N LEU A 10 -10.54 -3.64 -7.44
CA LEU A 10 -10.19 -3.58 -8.87
C LEU A 10 -8.71 -3.87 -9.11
N GLY A 11 -7.88 -3.85 -8.05
CA GLY A 11 -6.44 -4.00 -8.19
C GLY A 11 -5.82 -2.83 -8.97
N ARG A 12 -6.25 -1.59 -8.71
CA ARG A 12 -5.83 -0.41 -9.46
C ARG A 12 -5.40 0.73 -8.54
N LEU A 13 -4.47 1.52 -9.05
CA LEU A 13 -4.05 2.79 -8.47
C LEU A 13 -4.19 3.88 -9.53
N ALA A 14 -4.87 4.97 -9.19
CA ALA A 14 -5.06 6.14 -10.04
C ALA A 14 -4.46 7.38 -9.38
N VAL A 15 -3.85 8.26 -10.16
CA VAL A 15 -3.31 9.55 -9.72
C VAL A 15 -4.05 10.67 -10.39
N TYR A 16 -4.57 11.59 -9.58
CA TYR A 16 -5.30 12.76 -10.05
C TYR A 16 -4.53 14.03 -9.67
N GLY A 17 -4.39 14.92 -10.63
CA GLY A 17 -3.82 16.24 -10.42
C GLY A 17 -4.70 17.16 -9.58
N PRO A 18 -4.19 18.37 -9.24
CA PRO A 18 -4.94 19.37 -8.47
C PRO A 18 -6.22 19.84 -9.15
N ASP A 19 -6.29 19.70 -10.46
CA ASP A 19 -7.41 20.02 -11.34
C ASP A 19 -8.43 18.88 -11.49
N GLY A 20 -8.16 17.74 -10.84
CA GLY A 20 -8.99 16.54 -10.91
C GLY A 20 -8.77 15.68 -12.16
N HIS A 21 -7.86 16.06 -13.06
CA HIS A 21 -7.53 15.24 -14.23
C HIS A 21 -6.74 14.00 -13.85
N LEU A 22 -7.04 12.88 -14.48
CA LEU A 22 -6.29 11.64 -14.34
C LEU A 22 -4.91 11.79 -15.01
N TRP A 23 -3.85 11.70 -14.20
CA TRP A 23 -2.47 11.76 -14.69
C TRP A 23 -1.87 10.38 -14.94
N HIS A 24 -2.27 9.38 -14.13
CA HIS A 24 -1.72 8.02 -14.24
C HIS A 24 -2.72 6.99 -13.75
N LEU A 25 -2.72 5.82 -14.37
CA LEU A 25 -3.47 4.65 -13.96
C LEU A 25 -2.55 3.44 -14.04
N ALA A 26 -2.49 2.65 -12.97
CA ALA A 26 -1.65 1.47 -12.87
C ALA A 26 -2.41 0.30 -12.26
N ASP A 27 -1.99 -0.91 -12.57
CA ASP A 27 -2.38 -2.09 -11.82
C ASP A 27 -1.62 -2.12 -10.48
N ALA A 28 -2.32 -2.47 -9.40
CA ALA A 28 -1.77 -2.49 -8.06
C ALA A 28 -2.23 -3.70 -7.26
N SER A 29 -1.33 -4.31 -6.51
CA SER A 29 -1.67 -5.32 -5.52
C SER A 29 -1.54 -4.74 -4.12
N GLY A 30 -2.62 -4.83 -3.35
CA GLY A 30 -2.64 -4.52 -1.91
C GLY A 30 -2.81 -5.78 -1.05
N GLU A 31 -2.60 -6.97 -1.63
CA GLU A 31 -2.65 -8.23 -0.90
C GLU A 31 -1.38 -8.43 -0.07
N ALA A 32 -1.52 -8.97 1.15
CA ALA A 32 -0.42 -9.25 2.03
C ALA A 32 -0.06 -10.73 2.08
N ARG A 33 1.22 -11.02 2.35
CA ARG A 33 1.65 -12.38 2.72
C ARG A 33 0.96 -12.77 4.02
N GLY A 34 0.40 -13.96 4.04
CA GLY A 34 -0.16 -14.52 5.27
C GLY A 34 -1.38 -13.76 5.80
N ALA A 35 -2.19 -13.16 4.91
CA ALA A 35 -3.52 -12.67 5.25
C ALA A 35 -4.35 -13.80 5.86
N GLY A 36 -3.80 -14.39 6.90
CA GLY A 36 -4.43 -15.32 7.79
C GLY A 36 -5.40 -14.56 8.69
N MET A 37 -6.32 -15.27 9.24
CA MET A 37 -7.51 -14.82 9.95
C MET A 37 -7.29 -13.90 11.16
N ARG A 38 -6.06 -13.50 11.50
CA ARG A 38 -5.80 -12.84 12.79
C ARG A 38 -5.79 -11.32 12.78
N ALA A 39 -5.36 -10.70 11.68
CA ALA A 39 -5.41 -9.24 11.55
C ALA A 39 -5.48 -8.87 10.06
N PRO A 40 -6.58 -8.31 9.56
CA PRO A 40 -6.73 -7.99 8.14
C PRO A 40 -5.90 -6.78 7.70
N TYR A 41 -5.27 -6.07 8.62
CA TYR A 41 -4.50 -4.85 8.37
C TYR A 41 -3.22 -4.79 9.20
N GLY A 42 -2.24 -4.01 8.76
CA GLY A 42 -0.97 -3.80 9.44
C GLY A 42 0.19 -4.62 8.87
N PRO A 43 1.31 -4.75 9.57
CA PRO A 43 2.49 -5.47 9.10
C PRO A 43 2.15 -6.89 8.66
N GLY A 44 2.58 -7.27 7.47
CA GLY A 44 2.23 -8.55 6.87
C GLY A 44 0.77 -8.69 6.43
N ASN A 45 -0.04 -7.62 6.52
CA ASN A 45 -1.45 -7.59 6.17
C ASN A 45 -1.74 -6.45 5.18
N PRO A 46 -2.89 -6.49 4.47
CA PRO A 46 -3.24 -5.44 3.54
C PRO A 46 -3.36 -4.07 4.21
N ILE A 47 -2.98 -3.01 3.50
CA ILE A 47 -3.22 -1.64 3.94
C ILE A 47 -4.71 -1.41 4.20
N ALA A 48 -5.07 -0.80 5.35
CA ALA A 48 -6.46 -0.54 5.69
C ALA A 48 -7.10 0.50 4.76
N PRO A 49 -8.41 0.42 4.48
CA PRO A 49 -9.12 1.51 3.82
C PRO A 49 -9.04 2.79 4.65
N GLY A 50 -8.82 3.91 3.97
CA GLY A 50 -8.71 5.21 4.63
C GLY A 50 -7.88 6.20 3.84
N HIS A 51 -7.57 7.32 4.48
CA HIS A 51 -6.76 8.38 3.92
C HIS A 51 -5.40 8.41 4.59
N TYR A 52 -4.37 8.49 3.78
CA TYR A 52 -2.97 8.52 4.19
C TYR A 52 -2.28 9.71 3.53
N ARG A 53 -1.22 10.20 4.13
CA ARG A 53 -0.33 11.16 3.49
C ARG A 53 0.86 10.42 2.89
N LEU A 54 1.25 10.75 1.67
CA LEU A 54 2.53 10.32 1.15
C LEU A 54 3.62 11.27 1.66
N LEU A 55 4.69 10.70 2.22
CA LEU A 55 5.70 11.47 2.97
C LEU A 55 6.93 11.80 2.13
N GLY A 56 7.30 10.92 1.21
CA GLY A 56 8.48 11.06 0.40
C GLY A 56 8.66 9.89 -0.55
N GLN A 57 9.72 9.94 -1.35
CA GLN A 57 10.10 8.85 -2.23
C GLN A 57 11.60 8.60 -2.22
N VAL A 58 11.98 7.36 -2.46
CA VAL A 58 13.35 6.92 -2.69
C VAL A 58 13.43 6.30 -4.07
N GLU A 59 14.40 6.70 -4.87
CA GLU A 59 14.71 6.07 -6.15
C GLU A 59 15.93 5.16 -5.98
N HIS A 60 15.90 4.00 -6.60
CA HIS A 60 17.00 3.03 -6.59
C HIS A 60 17.66 2.97 -7.97
N ASP A 61 18.95 3.25 -8.01
CA ASP A 61 19.79 3.10 -9.20
C ASP A 61 21.11 2.39 -8.81
N PRO A 62 21.28 1.10 -9.13
CA PRO A 62 20.35 0.25 -9.89
C PRO A 62 19.10 -0.16 -9.09
N PRO A 63 18.00 -0.57 -9.77
CA PRO A 63 16.80 -1.09 -9.14
C PRO A 63 17.09 -2.29 -8.24
N THR A 64 16.31 -2.46 -7.16
CA THR A 64 16.44 -3.59 -6.22
C THR A 64 15.38 -4.66 -6.47
N ALA A 65 15.67 -5.90 -6.12
CA ALA A 65 14.68 -6.98 -6.26
C ALA A 65 13.44 -6.77 -5.37
N GLU A 66 13.60 -6.12 -4.22
CA GLU A 66 12.52 -5.91 -3.25
C GLU A 66 11.58 -4.77 -3.65
N ASP A 67 12.15 -3.63 -4.03
CA ASP A 67 11.41 -2.40 -4.26
C ASP A 67 11.35 -1.98 -5.73
N GLY A 68 12.07 -2.70 -6.62
CA GLY A 68 12.20 -2.31 -8.01
C GLY A 68 12.93 -0.99 -8.17
N PRO A 69 12.38 -0.03 -8.95
CA PRO A 69 13.02 1.27 -9.20
C PRO A 69 12.95 2.22 -8.00
N GLY A 70 12.25 1.87 -6.92
CA GLY A 70 12.17 2.71 -5.72
C GLY A 70 10.96 2.39 -4.84
N ALA A 71 10.73 3.30 -3.90
CA ALA A 71 9.62 3.22 -2.96
C ALA A 71 9.05 4.62 -2.65
N ILE A 72 7.77 4.66 -2.28
CA ILE A 72 7.10 5.86 -1.79
C ILE A 72 6.60 5.57 -0.38
N ASP A 73 7.04 6.38 0.58
CA ASP A 73 6.66 6.24 1.97
C ASP A 73 5.22 6.70 2.20
N VAL A 74 4.44 5.85 2.84
CA VAL A 74 3.07 6.13 3.24
C VAL A 74 3.04 6.40 4.74
N GLY A 75 2.56 7.57 5.12
CA GLY A 75 2.39 7.96 6.51
C GLY A 75 1.22 7.27 7.19
N ASP A 76 0.97 7.67 8.43
CA ASP A 76 -0.12 7.13 9.23
C ASP A 76 -1.51 7.47 8.65
N LEU A 77 -2.49 6.70 9.09
CA LEU A 77 -3.91 7.02 8.89
C LEU A 77 -4.22 8.42 9.40
N ASP A 78 -4.98 9.18 8.63
CA ASP A 78 -5.49 10.47 9.09
C ASP A 78 -6.39 10.32 10.33
N ASN A 79 -6.48 11.40 11.11
CA ASN A 79 -7.24 11.41 12.37
C ASN A 79 -8.72 11.07 12.19
N THR A 80 -9.31 11.39 11.05
CA THR A 80 -10.73 11.11 10.75
C THR A 80 -10.95 9.62 10.58
N THR A 81 -10.10 8.96 9.77
CA THR A 81 -10.13 7.50 9.57
C THR A 81 -9.82 6.78 10.89
N ARG A 82 -8.80 7.25 11.62
CA ARG A 82 -8.44 6.73 12.95
C ARG A 82 -9.63 6.75 13.90
N ARG A 83 -10.31 7.89 14.02
CA ARG A 83 -11.50 8.04 14.88
C ARG A 83 -12.64 7.12 14.45
N ARG A 84 -12.95 7.05 13.15
CA ARG A 84 -13.98 6.15 12.62
C ARG A 84 -13.75 4.69 12.98
N LEU A 85 -12.49 4.21 12.90
CA LEU A 85 -12.15 2.84 13.25
C LEU A 85 -12.32 2.59 14.76
N ILE A 86 -11.96 3.56 15.60
CA ILE A 86 -12.14 3.48 17.06
C ILE A 86 -13.63 3.47 17.40
N ASP A 87 -14.41 4.41 16.87
CA ASP A 87 -15.84 4.56 17.16
C ASP A 87 -16.64 3.33 16.69
N ALA A 88 -16.19 2.69 15.61
CA ALA A 88 -16.77 1.44 15.13
C ALA A 88 -16.31 0.20 15.93
N GLY A 89 -15.50 0.35 16.97
CA GLY A 89 -14.95 -0.75 17.76
C GLY A 89 -13.97 -1.64 16.97
N ARG A 90 -13.46 -1.13 15.85
CA ARG A 90 -12.53 -1.85 14.96
C ARG A 90 -11.07 -1.51 15.21
N ALA A 91 -10.80 -0.54 16.06
CA ALA A 91 -9.46 -0.18 16.48
C ALA A 91 -9.45 0.32 17.92
N ARG A 92 -8.29 0.26 18.56
CA ARG A 92 -8.05 0.89 19.86
C ARG A 92 -6.67 1.51 19.90
N VAL A 93 -6.49 2.50 20.74
CA VAL A 93 -5.19 3.11 21.01
C VAL A 93 -4.48 2.32 22.10
N ARG A 94 -3.20 1.96 21.85
CA ARG A 94 -2.33 1.36 22.83
C ARG A 94 -0.96 2.06 22.81
N GLY A 95 -0.69 2.89 23.79
CA GLY A 95 0.44 3.81 23.74
C GLY A 95 0.32 4.74 22.54
N ASP A 96 1.36 4.83 21.72
CA ASP A 96 1.38 5.64 20.50
C ASP A 96 0.85 4.90 19.25
N ALA A 97 0.52 3.61 19.38
CA ALA A 97 0.11 2.77 18.27
C ALA A 97 -1.42 2.66 18.17
N LEU A 98 -1.91 2.51 16.95
CA LEU A 98 -3.28 2.13 16.66
C LEU A 98 -3.35 0.64 16.37
N GLU A 99 -3.99 -0.11 17.26
CA GLU A 99 -4.25 -1.52 17.05
C GLU A 99 -5.59 -1.70 16.32
N ILE A 100 -5.57 -2.34 15.15
CA ILE A 100 -6.78 -2.57 14.35
C ILE A 100 -7.25 -4.01 14.53
N ALA A 101 -8.52 -4.16 14.91
CA ALA A 101 -9.14 -5.46 15.12
C ALA A 101 -9.35 -6.21 13.79
N SER A 102 -9.28 -7.54 13.85
CA SER A 102 -9.66 -8.38 12.71
C SER A 102 -11.15 -8.27 12.39
N LEU A 103 -11.54 -8.61 11.15
CA LEU A 103 -12.96 -8.62 10.74
C LEU A 103 -13.82 -9.61 11.54
N THR A 104 -13.20 -10.56 12.25
CA THR A 104 -13.87 -11.59 13.06
C THR A 104 -14.04 -11.20 14.53
N GLY A 105 -13.63 -9.98 14.90
CA GLY A 105 -13.78 -9.45 16.26
C GLY A 105 -12.46 -9.31 17.03
N LEU A 106 -12.53 -8.70 18.20
CA LEU A 106 -11.38 -8.34 19.05
C LEU A 106 -10.57 -9.55 19.57
N ALA A 107 -11.10 -10.77 19.48
CA ALA A 107 -10.42 -11.98 19.93
C ALA A 107 -9.34 -12.49 18.96
N GLY A 108 -9.22 -11.92 17.78
CA GLY A 108 -8.41 -12.45 16.68
C GLY A 108 -6.97 -11.93 16.58
N GLY A 109 -6.47 -11.18 17.55
CA GLY A 109 -5.15 -10.54 17.47
C GLY A 109 -5.19 -9.18 16.80
N LEU A 110 -4.40 -8.28 17.35
CA LEU A 110 -4.33 -6.88 16.96
C LEU A 110 -3.06 -6.65 16.15
N ALA A 111 -3.17 -5.90 15.06
CA ALA A 111 -2.01 -5.41 14.33
C ALA A 111 -1.67 -4.01 14.81
N GLU A 112 -0.42 -3.75 15.13
CA GLU A 112 0.06 -2.39 15.35
C GLU A 112 0.11 -1.66 14.00
N TYR A 113 -0.54 -0.51 13.95
CA TYR A 113 -0.51 0.39 12.81
C TYR A 113 0.21 1.66 13.27
N GLY A 114 1.17 2.13 12.50
CA GLY A 114 1.80 3.41 12.77
C GLY A 114 3.31 3.42 12.99
N ARG A 115 3.97 2.26 13.08
CA ARG A 115 5.44 2.19 13.20
C ARG A 115 6.15 1.39 12.13
N THR A 116 5.42 0.73 11.25
CA THR A 116 6.01 0.00 10.13
C THR A 116 5.87 0.82 8.88
N ALA A 117 6.96 0.98 8.17
CA ALA A 117 7.00 1.64 6.88
C ALA A 117 6.00 0.97 5.92
N ILE A 118 4.84 1.59 5.77
CA ILE A 118 3.93 1.27 4.70
C ILE A 118 4.50 1.93 3.46
N VAL A 119 4.71 1.18 2.41
CA VAL A 119 5.31 1.70 1.17
C VAL A 119 4.50 1.31 -0.05
N ILE A 120 4.52 2.18 -1.06
CA ILE A 120 4.17 1.83 -2.43
C ILE A 120 5.48 1.49 -3.11
N ARG A 121 5.62 0.27 -3.62
CA ARG A 121 6.86 -0.23 -4.19
C ARG A 121 6.66 -1.12 -5.42
N GLY A 122 7.70 -1.36 -6.18
CA GLY A 122 7.78 -2.34 -7.25
C GLY A 122 8.39 -3.65 -6.77
N GLY A 123 9.25 -4.23 -7.61
CA GLY A 123 9.98 -5.44 -7.31
C GLY A 123 9.09 -6.65 -7.06
N GLY A 124 9.59 -7.60 -6.31
CA GLY A 124 8.84 -8.81 -5.99
C GLY A 124 9.65 -9.77 -5.14
N THR A 125 9.04 -10.88 -4.78
CA THR A 125 9.75 -12.00 -4.18
C THR A 125 10.22 -12.90 -5.30
N ILE A 126 11.50 -13.26 -5.29
CA ILE A 126 12.04 -14.29 -6.19
C ILE A 126 11.39 -15.62 -5.82
N LEU A 127 10.50 -16.11 -6.67
CA LEU A 127 9.89 -17.42 -6.53
C LEU A 127 10.75 -18.42 -7.32
N ALA A 128 11.88 -18.81 -6.74
CA ALA A 128 12.87 -19.68 -7.38
C ALA A 128 12.33 -21.06 -7.80
N HIS A 129 11.16 -21.44 -7.26
CA HIS A 129 10.50 -22.70 -7.61
C HIS A 129 9.60 -22.61 -8.85
N LEU A 130 9.40 -21.43 -9.41
CA LEU A 130 8.65 -21.27 -10.66
C LEU A 130 9.54 -21.50 -11.88
N THR A 131 8.96 -22.09 -12.91
CA THR A 131 9.64 -22.32 -14.19
C THR A 131 8.86 -21.65 -15.32
N PRO A 132 9.40 -20.60 -15.98
CA PRO A 132 10.69 -19.95 -15.69
C PRO A 132 10.63 -19.15 -14.36
N PRO A 133 11.81 -18.90 -13.74
CA PRO A 133 11.89 -18.02 -12.58
C PRO A 133 11.35 -16.63 -12.94
N GLU A 134 10.56 -16.05 -12.05
CA GLU A 134 10.11 -14.68 -12.26
C GLU A 134 11.25 -13.70 -12.00
N ASP A 135 11.42 -12.75 -12.91
CA ASP A 135 12.36 -11.66 -12.75
C ASP A 135 11.66 -10.49 -11.99
N PRO A 136 12.03 -10.23 -10.72
CA PRO A 136 11.45 -9.14 -9.96
C PRO A 136 11.81 -7.75 -10.51
N LEU A 137 12.80 -7.67 -11.40
CA LEU A 137 13.23 -6.44 -12.05
C LEU A 137 12.59 -6.22 -13.42
N ALA A 138 11.83 -7.20 -13.93
CA ALA A 138 11.08 -7.02 -15.18
C ALA A 138 10.16 -5.80 -15.09
N PRO A 139 9.99 -5.03 -16.19
CA PRO A 139 9.12 -3.87 -16.23
C PRO A 139 7.68 -4.16 -15.75
N TYR A 140 7.16 -5.32 -16.13
CA TYR A 140 5.82 -5.82 -15.79
C TYR A 140 5.94 -7.17 -15.08
N GLN A 141 6.63 -7.17 -13.93
CA GLN A 141 6.76 -8.34 -13.08
C GLN A 141 5.39 -8.73 -12.49
N ARG A 142 5.25 -9.98 -12.08
CA ARG A 142 4.04 -10.42 -11.39
C ARG A 142 3.84 -9.63 -10.10
N LEU A 143 2.64 -9.08 -9.90
CA LEU A 143 2.27 -8.38 -8.68
C LEU A 143 2.09 -9.39 -7.54
N THR A 144 3.17 -9.64 -6.82
CA THR A 144 3.16 -10.49 -5.64
C THR A 144 2.61 -9.72 -4.43
N ARG A 145 2.25 -10.45 -3.39
CA ARG A 145 1.79 -9.85 -2.14
C ARG A 145 2.84 -8.94 -1.52
N SER A 146 2.40 -7.86 -0.91
CA SER A 146 3.25 -6.92 -0.17
C SER A 146 3.03 -7.07 1.34
N ASP A 147 4.02 -6.64 2.13
CA ASP A 147 3.94 -6.71 3.60
C ASP A 147 3.29 -5.43 4.17
N GLY A 148 2.02 -5.21 3.84
CA GLY A 148 1.23 -4.09 4.38
C GLY A 148 1.13 -2.86 3.49
N GLY A 149 1.84 -2.82 2.36
CA GLY A 149 1.81 -1.70 1.41
C GLY A 149 1.06 -2.01 0.13
N LEU A 150 1.39 -1.27 -0.92
CA LEU A 150 0.91 -1.46 -2.28
C LEU A 150 2.09 -1.85 -3.17
N ARG A 151 1.87 -2.78 -4.10
CA ARG A 151 2.85 -3.16 -5.10
C ARG A 151 2.35 -2.82 -6.48
N LEU A 152 3.18 -2.15 -7.26
CA LEU A 152 2.96 -1.79 -8.65
C LEU A 152 3.92 -2.56 -9.56
N HIS A 153 3.62 -2.62 -10.84
CA HIS A 153 4.62 -2.98 -11.84
C HIS A 153 5.78 -1.97 -11.81
N ASN A 154 7.00 -2.44 -12.07
CA ASN A 154 8.19 -1.58 -12.02
C ASN A 154 8.09 -0.40 -12.99
N ALA A 155 7.55 -0.63 -14.19
CA ALA A 155 7.35 0.43 -15.17
C ALA A 155 6.35 1.50 -14.69
N ASP A 156 5.26 1.07 -14.04
CA ASP A 156 4.25 1.98 -13.50
C ASP A 156 4.76 2.74 -12.30
N LEU A 157 5.52 2.07 -11.42
CA LEU A 157 6.15 2.74 -10.28
C LEU A 157 7.20 3.77 -10.73
N ALA A 158 8.07 3.43 -11.69
CA ALA A 158 9.04 4.37 -12.24
C ALA A 158 8.35 5.63 -12.78
N ARG A 159 7.24 5.46 -13.48
CA ARG A 159 6.44 6.58 -13.96
C ARG A 159 5.79 7.38 -12.83
N LEU A 160 5.27 6.70 -11.81
CA LEU A 160 4.69 7.33 -10.63
C LEU A 160 5.71 8.18 -9.87
N LEU A 161 6.93 7.66 -9.67
CA LEU A 161 8.04 8.39 -9.05
C LEU A 161 8.35 9.69 -9.80
N ILE A 162 8.41 9.63 -11.14
CA ILE A 162 8.62 10.83 -11.98
C ILE A 162 7.48 11.84 -11.81
N ILE A 163 6.23 11.39 -11.82
CA ILE A 163 5.04 12.25 -11.71
C ILE A 163 5.00 12.95 -10.34
N LEU A 164 5.33 12.25 -9.27
CA LEU A 164 5.22 12.78 -7.90
C LEU A 164 6.46 13.56 -7.44
N LYS A 165 7.61 13.38 -8.09
CA LYS A 165 8.88 14.03 -7.72
C LYS A 165 8.78 15.54 -7.57
N PRO A 166 8.17 16.30 -8.50
CA PRO A 166 8.01 17.75 -8.32
C PRO A 166 7.17 18.09 -7.08
N ALA A 167 6.10 17.34 -6.84
CA ALA A 167 5.21 17.59 -5.72
C ALA A 167 5.90 17.36 -4.36
N PHE A 168 6.74 16.34 -4.23
CA PHE A 168 7.56 16.14 -3.04
C PHE A 168 8.58 17.25 -2.85
N LYS A 169 9.23 17.70 -3.95
CA LYS A 169 10.19 18.80 -3.91
C LYS A 169 9.54 20.12 -3.48
N ASP A 170 8.33 20.37 -3.95
CA ASP A 170 7.58 21.60 -3.67
C ASP A 170 6.72 21.49 -2.39
N GLU A 171 6.92 20.45 -1.59
CA GLU A 171 6.15 20.14 -0.36
C GLU A 171 4.63 20.12 -0.58
N THR A 172 4.20 19.84 -1.80
CA THR A 172 2.78 19.75 -2.13
C THR A 172 2.17 18.54 -1.42
N THR A 173 1.04 18.76 -0.74
CA THR A 173 0.32 17.67 -0.08
C THR A 173 -0.15 16.63 -1.08
N ILE A 174 0.25 15.38 -0.88
CA ILE A 174 -0.19 14.21 -1.65
C ILE A 174 -0.96 13.30 -0.70
N VAL A 175 -2.21 13.01 -1.05
CA VAL A 175 -3.10 12.14 -0.26
C VAL A 175 -3.30 10.82 -1.00
N LEU A 176 -3.03 9.70 -0.32
CA LEU A 176 -3.43 8.37 -0.75
C LEU A 176 -4.76 8.01 -0.12
N THR A 177 -5.77 7.74 -0.94
CA THR A 177 -7.04 7.18 -0.50
C THR A 177 -7.09 5.69 -0.87
N VAL A 178 -7.19 4.83 0.13
CA VAL A 178 -7.35 3.38 -0.06
C VAL A 178 -8.83 3.04 0.06
N LEU A 179 -9.39 2.48 -1.00
CA LEU A 179 -10.78 2.07 -1.09
C LEU A 179 -10.93 0.55 -1.11
N GLY A 180 -12.07 0.08 -0.64
CA GLY A 180 -12.48 -1.32 -0.71
C GLY A 180 -11.88 -2.20 0.40
N GLU A 181 -12.66 -3.20 0.79
CA GLU A 181 -12.21 -4.24 1.71
C GLU A 181 -11.33 -5.25 0.94
N PRO A 182 -10.38 -5.92 1.62
CA PRO A 182 -9.60 -6.98 0.99
C PRO A 182 -10.54 -8.05 0.41
N ARG A 183 -10.20 -8.55 -0.79
CA ARG A 183 -10.88 -9.75 -1.29
C ARG A 183 -10.69 -10.85 -0.26
N ARG A 184 -11.79 -11.44 0.19
CA ARG A 184 -11.71 -12.71 0.90
C ARG A 184 -11.21 -13.71 -0.15
N THR A 185 -9.97 -14.15 -0.05
CA THR A 185 -9.53 -15.36 -0.73
C THR A 185 -10.32 -16.48 -0.07
N SER A 186 -11.38 -16.94 -0.72
CA SER A 186 -11.97 -18.24 -0.42
C SER A 186 -10.87 -19.26 -0.66
N LEU A 187 -10.35 -19.82 0.41
CA LEU A 187 -9.55 -21.02 0.36
C LEU A 187 -10.50 -22.13 -0.16
N HIS A 188 -10.34 -22.50 -1.42
CA HIS A 188 -10.79 -23.76 -1.95
C HIS A 188 -9.65 -24.76 -1.89
#